data_e10ec16a1e7a6a748cff0da087afcf51
#
_entry.id   e10ec16a1e7a6a748cff0da087afcf51
#
_cell.length_a   1.000
_cell.length_b   1.000
_cell.length_c   1.000
_cell.angle_alpha   90.00
_cell.angle_beta   90.00
_cell.angle_gamma   90.00
#
_symmetry.space_group_name_H-M   'P 1'
#
loop_
_entity.id
_entity.type
_entity.pdbx_description
1 polymer ?
#
loop_
_entity_poly.entity_id
_entity_poly.type
_entity_poly.pdbx_seq_one_letter_code
_entity_poly.pdbx_strand_id
1 'polypeptide(L)'
;MATTTFNGTVRSDGDIKATTKNTTTGAFVDYAAIKAAGGMEVEKVASTGNNIVAAGTSTGTNNASLGTAATIFKVTPNDHGTGIADDAISTFVNKVGGLIYTTILIDLHGGLASGGAANDIIGTDGGAANAYIAELTTGVNGIPFEVEFACLEVPTGGDPDINLNCSATATDAENAAVTSGTEILNNGDLTLGFYVSADGGSTLAALTKKYLYLTTGAATEAAYTAGKLVIKITGAAFDYNNG
;
A
#
# COMPACT_ATOMS: atom_id res chain seq x y z
N MET A 1 33.35 -8.18 -32.17
CA MET A 1 32.00 -7.90 -32.71
C MET A 1 32.07 -6.63 -33.50
N ALA A 2 31.54 -6.61 -34.71
CA ALA A 2 31.44 -5.38 -35.49
C ALA A 2 30.21 -4.56 -35.00
N THR A 3 30.42 -3.30 -34.70
CA THR A 3 29.33 -2.39 -34.32
C THR A 3 28.94 -1.63 -35.59
N THR A 4 27.67 -1.71 -35.96
CA THR A 4 27.13 -0.90 -37.05
C THR A 4 26.48 0.34 -36.48
N THR A 5 26.98 1.52 -36.89
CA THR A 5 26.42 2.82 -36.48
C THR A 5 25.62 3.40 -37.62
N PHE A 6 24.36 3.79 -37.36
CA PHE A 6 23.50 4.47 -38.34
C PHE A 6 23.54 5.98 -38.06
N ASN A 7 23.99 6.74 -39.06
CA ASN A 7 24.03 8.20 -39.01
C ASN A 7 22.84 8.82 -39.74
N GLY A 8 21.62 8.48 -39.37
CA GLY A 8 20.44 8.99 -40.03
C GLY A 8 19.16 8.39 -39.50
N THR A 9 18.03 8.77 -40.10
CA THR A 9 16.72 8.26 -39.71
C THR A 9 16.59 6.80 -40.15
N VAL A 10 16.34 5.91 -39.18
CA VAL A 10 15.97 4.53 -39.44
C VAL A 10 14.45 4.46 -39.62
N ARG A 11 13.98 3.94 -40.77
CA ARG A 11 12.57 3.69 -41.03
C ARG A 11 12.34 2.20 -41.15
N SER A 12 11.28 1.72 -40.55
CA SER A 12 10.86 0.31 -40.63
C SER A 12 9.33 0.26 -40.76
N ASP A 13 8.83 -0.58 -41.67
CA ASP A 13 7.40 -0.83 -41.83
C ASP A 13 6.89 -1.83 -40.79
N GLY A 14 7.78 -2.42 -40.01
CA GLY A 14 7.49 -3.33 -38.89
C GLY A 14 8.24 -2.93 -37.63
N ASP A 15 8.20 -3.80 -36.63
CA ASP A 15 8.91 -3.59 -35.38
C ASP A 15 10.44 -3.61 -35.59
N ILE A 16 11.15 -2.78 -34.85
CA ILE A 16 12.63 -2.85 -34.70
C ILE A 16 12.91 -3.60 -33.42
N LYS A 17 13.55 -4.76 -33.50
CA LYS A 17 13.77 -5.65 -32.37
C LYS A 17 15.25 -5.73 -31.99
N ALA A 18 15.54 -5.67 -30.69
CA ALA A 18 16.81 -6.08 -30.15
C ALA A 18 16.74 -7.57 -29.78
N THR A 19 17.58 -8.39 -30.44
CA THR A 19 17.56 -9.83 -30.26
C THR A 19 18.93 -10.35 -29.82
N THR A 20 18.94 -11.45 -29.07
CA THR A 20 20.15 -12.21 -28.80
C THR A 20 19.99 -13.62 -29.30
N LYS A 21 21.09 -14.20 -29.81
CA LYS A 21 21.15 -15.60 -30.22
C LYS A 21 21.52 -16.48 -29.03
N ASN A 22 20.67 -17.45 -28.73
CA ASN A 22 21.01 -18.49 -27.77
C ASN A 22 22.15 -19.36 -28.37
N THR A 23 23.29 -19.40 -27.70
CA THR A 23 24.48 -20.09 -28.20
C THR A 23 24.33 -21.61 -28.18
N THR A 24 23.43 -22.17 -27.39
CA THR A 24 23.19 -23.61 -27.29
C THR A 24 22.17 -24.11 -28.32
N THR A 25 21.07 -23.36 -28.50
CA THR A 25 19.98 -23.78 -29.37
C THR A 25 20.01 -23.13 -30.77
N GLY A 26 20.76 -22.05 -30.93
CA GLY A 26 20.81 -21.23 -32.11
C GLY A 26 19.58 -20.33 -32.32
N ALA A 27 18.58 -20.42 -31.44
CA ALA A 27 17.36 -19.62 -31.53
C ALA A 27 17.64 -18.15 -31.18
N PHE A 28 16.91 -17.23 -31.83
CA PHE A 28 16.90 -15.81 -31.48
C PHE A 28 15.81 -15.54 -30.46
N VAL A 29 16.14 -14.74 -29.44
CA VAL A 29 15.23 -14.28 -28.38
C VAL A 29 15.17 -12.78 -28.43
N ASP A 30 13.96 -12.23 -28.50
CA ASP A 30 13.74 -10.79 -28.47
C ASP A 30 13.88 -10.28 -27.02
N TYR A 31 14.57 -9.14 -26.82
CA TYR A 31 14.71 -8.47 -25.53
C TYR A 31 13.92 -7.20 -25.45
N ALA A 32 13.85 -6.48 -26.57
CA ALA A 32 13.11 -5.23 -26.66
C ALA A 32 12.67 -5.02 -28.11
N ALA A 33 11.56 -4.34 -28.31
CA ALA A 33 11.07 -3.94 -29.61
C ALA A 33 10.54 -2.51 -29.58
N ILE A 34 10.82 -1.76 -30.66
CA ILE A 34 10.11 -0.52 -30.97
C ILE A 34 8.98 -0.92 -31.90
N LYS A 35 7.73 -0.78 -31.45
CA LYS A 35 6.56 -1.22 -32.20
C LYS A 35 6.19 -0.24 -33.29
N ALA A 36 5.77 -0.76 -34.45
CA ALA A 36 5.29 0.06 -35.58
C ALA A 36 4.05 0.92 -35.20
N ALA A 37 3.24 0.45 -34.25
CA ALA A 37 2.09 1.18 -33.72
C ALA A 37 2.46 2.26 -32.67
N GLY A 38 3.76 2.50 -32.45
CA GLY A 38 4.28 3.40 -31.42
C GLY A 38 4.48 2.73 -30.08
N GLY A 39 5.49 3.18 -29.36
CA GLY A 39 5.87 2.64 -28.06
C GLY A 39 7.07 1.69 -28.10
N MET A 40 7.56 1.34 -26.94
CA MET A 40 8.67 0.41 -26.72
C MET A 40 8.20 -0.72 -25.84
N GLU A 41 8.40 -1.95 -26.30
CA GLU A 41 8.15 -3.15 -25.52
C GLU A 41 9.48 -3.74 -25.04
N VAL A 42 9.59 -4.03 -23.75
CA VAL A 42 10.76 -4.69 -23.17
C VAL A 42 10.29 -6.01 -22.58
N GLU A 43 10.63 -7.12 -23.22
CA GLU A 43 10.16 -8.45 -22.80
C GLU A 43 10.99 -9.04 -21.66
N LYS A 44 12.22 -8.57 -21.47
CA LYS A 44 13.10 -9.13 -20.44
C LYS A 44 14.02 -8.07 -19.88
N VAL A 45 13.87 -7.81 -18.59
CA VAL A 45 14.81 -7.00 -17.80
C VAL A 45 15.82 -7.94 -17.16
N ALA A 46 17.08 -7.86 -17.56
CA ALA A 46 18.13 -8.57 -16.84
C ALA A 46 18.33 -7.95 -15.45
N SER A 47 18.30 -8.76 -14.40
CA SER A 47 18.29 -8.37 -12.99
C SER A 47 19.63 -7.85 -12.44
N THR A 48 20.38 -7.11 -13.22
CA THR A 48 21.62 -6.48 -12.75
C THR A 48 21.53 -4.97 -12.88
N GLY A 49 21.01 -4.36 -11.82
CA GLY A 49 21.43 -3.02 -11.40
C GLY A 49 20.98 -1.80 -12.21
N ASN A 50 20.14 -1.89 -13.24
CA ASN A 50 19.73 -0.72 -14.01
C ASN A 50 18.23 -0.50 -13.99
N ASN A 51 17.85 0.72 -13.61
CA ASN A 51 16.46 1.16 -13.56
C ASN A 51 15.86 1.25 -14.96
N ILE A 52 14.79 0.50 -15.21
CA ILE A 52 13.94 0.70 -16.39
C ILE A 52 12.61 1.27 -15.89
N VAL A 53 12.32 2.50 -16.29
CA VAL A 53 11.00 3.09 -16.09
C VAL A 53 10.14 2.67 -17.28
N ALA A 54 9.31 1.67 -17.10
CA ALA A 54 8.28 1.31 -18.08
C ALA A 54 7.02 2.11 -17.78
N ALA A 55 6.74 3.13 -18.56
CA ALA A 55 5.42 3.77 -18.59
C ALA A 55 4.51 2.92 -19.48
N GLY A 56 3.77 1.99 -18.91
CA GLY A 56 2.77 1.19 -19.61
C GLY A 56 1.36 1.61 -19.19
N THR A 57 0.46 1.82 -20.13
CA THR A 57 -0.98 1.81 -19.87
C THR A 57 -1.37 0.39 -19.49
N SER A 58 -1.58 0.15 -18.20
CA SER A 58 -2.05 -1.12 -17.70
C SER A 58 -3.57 -1.18 -17.78
N THR A 59 -4.07 -2.07 -18.59
CA THR A 59 -5.43 -2.57 -18.47
C THR A 59 -5.40 -3.84 -17.63
N GLY A 60 -5.62 -3.68 -16.33
CA GLY A 60 -5.70 -4.79 -15.37
C GLY A 60 -4.38 -5.06 -14.63
N THR A 61 -4.45 -5.03 -13.30
CA THR A 61 -3.38 -5.30 -12.31
C THR A 61 -2.06 -4.57 -12.58
N ASN A 62 -1.98 -3.36 -12.07
CA ASN A 62 -0.79 -2.52 -12.18
C ASN A 62 0.29 -2.96 -11.20
N ASN A 63 1.17 -3.87 -11.63
CA ASN A 63 2.42 -4.11 -10.95
C ASN A 63 3.56 -3.48 -11.74
N ALA A 64 3.79 -2.19 -11.59
CA ALA A 64 5.06 -1.59 -11.94
C ALA A 64 6.08 -2.01 -10.87
N SER A 65 6.71 -3.16 -11.04
CA SER A 65 7.86 -3.55 -10.23
C SER A 65 9.05 -2.72 -10.67
N LEU A 66 9.31 -1.63 -9.98
CA LEU A 66 10.60 -0.97 -10.02
C LEU A 66 11.57 -1.86 -9.24
N GLY A 67 12.64 -2.32 -9.87
CA GLY A 67 13.58 -3.30 -9.32
C GLY A 67 14.09 -2.97 -7.91
N THR A 68 14.58 -3.96 -7.22
CA THR A 68 14.90 -4.06 -5.78
C THR A 68 15.80 -2.94 -5.20
N ALA A 69 16.46 -2.13 -6.02
CA ALA A 69 17.39 -1.09 -5.56
C ALA A 69 16.82 0.33 -5.52
N ALA A 70 15.64 0.58 -6.09
CA ALA A 70 15.03 1.92 -6.10
C ALA A 70 13.52 1.85 -6.24
N THR A 71 12.85 1.15 -5.34
CA THR A 71 11.40 1.23 -5.26
C THR A 71 11.03 2.55 -4.62
N ILE A 72 10.83 3.59 -5.44
CA ILE A 72 10.41 4.91 -4.97
C ILE A 72 8.92 4.87 -4.57
N PHE A 73 8.11 4.03 -5.21
CA PHE A 73 6.72 3.80 -4.87
C PHE A 73 6.38 2.33 -5.03
N LYS A 74 5.95 1.70 -3.98
CA LYS A 74 5.19 0.46 -4.03
C LYS A 74 3.74 0.83 -3.74
N VAL A 75 2.89 0.83 -4.76
CA VAL A 75 1.46 0.76 -4.55
C VAL A 75 1.16 -0.72 -4.35
N THR A 76 0.84 -1.11 -3.15
CA THR A 76 0.20 -2.39 -2.88
C THR A 76 -1.29 -2.13 -2.88
N PRO A 77 -2.03 -2.46 -3.97
CA PRO A 77 -3.47 -2.47 -3.89
C PRO A 77 -3.85 -3.57 -2.89
N ASN A 78 -4.68 -3.23 -1.93
CA ASN A 78 -5.34 -4.20 -1.06
C ASN A 78 -4.44 -4.96 -0.08
N ASP A 79 -3.69 -4.25 0.76
CA ASP A 79 -3.06 -4.83 1.96
C ASP A 79 -4.04 -4.89 3.15
N HIS A 80 -5.32 -4.63 2.90
CA HIS A 80 -6.40 -4.75 3.88
C HIS A 80 -7.08 -6.12 3.80
N GLY A 81 -7.78 -6.48 4.86
CA GLY A 81 -8.54 -7.73 4.92
C GLY A 81 -9.79 -7.72 4.06
N THR A 82 -10.31 -8.90 3.78
CA THR A 82 -11.52 -9.09 2.95
C THR A 82 -12.81 -8.57 3.60
N GLY A 83 -12.78 -8.23 4.89
CA GLY A 83 -13.85 -7.54 5.60
C GLY A 83 -13.85 -6.02 5.42
N ILE A 84 -12.99 -5.50 4.54
CA ILE A 84 -12.94 -4.08 4.14
C ILE A 84 -13.21 -4.00 2.64
N ALA A 85 -14.04 -3.07 2.22
CA ALA A 85 -14.32 -2.83 0.81
C ALA A 85 -13.09 -2.26 0.09
N ASP A 86 -12.82 -2.73 -1.14
CA ASP A 86 -11.61 -2.38 -1.92
C ASP A 86 -11.49 -0.88 -2.23
N ASP A 87 -12.59 -0.16 -2.30
CA ASP A 87 -12.65 1.28 -2.57
C ASP A 87 -12.54 2.16 -1.31
N ALA A 88 -12.66 1.55 -0.12
CA ALA A 88 -12.55 2.26 1.15
C ALA A 88 -11.10 2.60 1.52
N ILE A 89 -10.10 1.86 1.04
CA ILE A 89 -8.73 1.98 1.49
C ILE A 89 -7.73 2.01 0.33
N SER A 90 -6.75 2.91 0.43
CA SER A 90 -5.60 2.96 -0.47
C SER A 90 -4.31 3.07 0.35
N THR A 91 -3.40 2.12 0.16
CA THR A 91 -2.12 2.08 0.88
C THR A 91 -0.95 2.37 -0.06
N PHE A 92 -0.06 3.25 0.38
CA PHE A 92 1.15 3.62 -0.33
C PHE A 92 2.36 3.40 0.57
N VAL A 93 3.41 2.77 0.06
CA VAL A 93 4.67 2.58 0.77
C VAL A 93 5.80 3.22 -0.01
N ASN A 94 6.55 4.11 0.64
CA ASN A 94 7.67 4.83 0.04
C ASN A 94 8.91 4.69 0.92
N LYS A 95 10.05 4.31 0.33
CA LYS A 95 11.35 4.23 1.02
C LYS A 95 12.24 5.39 0.60
N VAL A 96 12.71 6.18 1.57
CA VAL A 96 13.63 7.29 1.35
C VAL A 96 14.83 7.13 2.29
N GLY A 97 15.97 6.77 1.74
CA GLY A 97 17.15 6.45 2.54
C GLY A 97 16.88 5.25 3.46
N GLY A 98 17.13 5.42 4.74
CA GLY A 98 16.86 4.41 5.78
C GLY A 98 15.45 4.44 6.36
N LEU A 99 14.54 5.27 5.84
CA LEU A 99 13.18 5.40 6.33
C LEU A 99 12.18 4.83 5.34
N ILE A 100 11.11 4.25 5.88
CA ILE A 100 9.97 3.73 5.13
C ILE A 100 8.73 4.45 5.62
N TYR A 101 8.00 5.07 4.69
CA TYR A 101 6.76 5.77 4.94
C TYR A 101 5.61 4.97 4.37
N THR A 102 4.71 4.52 5.24
CA THR A 102 3.45 3.88 4.85
C THR A 102 2.33 4.89 5.03
N THR A 103 1.60 5.19 3.97
CA THR A 103 0.43 6.09 4.02
C THR A 103 -0.80 5.30 3.67
N ILE A 104 -1.80 5.33 4.54
CA ILE A 104 -3.10 4.67 4.38
C ILE A 104 -4.14 5.78 4.26
N LEU A 105 -4.77 5.88 3.10
CA LEU A 105 -5.92 6.77 2.87
C LEU A 105 -7.19 5.96 3.06
N ILE A 106 -8.13 6.50 3.81
CA ILE A 106 -9.38 5.84 4.17
C ILE A 106 -10.55 6.72 3.76
N ASP A 107 -11.47 6.18 2.97
CA ASP A 107 -12.76 6.77 2.66
C ASP A 107 -13.85 5.97 3.37
N LEU A 108 -14.39 6.52 4.46
CA LEU A 108 -15.40 5.83 5.26
C LEU A 108 -16.72 5.61 4.48
N HIS A 109 -17.03 6.49 3.53
CA HIS A 109 -18.19 6.34 2.64
C HIS A 109 -18.02 5.17 1.64
N GLY A 110 -16.84 4.59 1.53
CA GLY A 110 -16.56 3.40 0.72
C GLY A 110 -17.21 2.09 1.23
N GLY A 111 -18.32 2.18 1.97
CA GLY A 111 -19.08 1.05 2.47
C GLY A 111 -18.70 0.59 3.87
N LEU A 112 -18.04 1.44 4.67
CA LEU A 112 -17.71 1.13 6.05
C LEU A 112 -18.83 1.51 7.00
N ALA A 113 -18.93 0.77 8.11
CA ALA A 113 -19.86 1.00 9.20
C ALA A 113 -19.13 0.98 10.55
N SER A 114 -19.66 1.75 11.49
CA SER A 114 -19.23 1.70 12.90
C SER A 114 -19.84 0.52 13.63
N GLY A 115 -19.13 -0.02 14.63
CA GLY A 115 -19.64 -1.10 15.47
C GLY A 115 -20.66 -0.64 16.51
N GLY A 116 -21.39 -1.59 17.11
CA GLY A 116 -22.48 -1.37 18.08
C GLY A 116 -22.01 -1.18 19.52
N ALA A 117 -20.74 -1.38 19.81
CA ALA A 117 -20.16 -1.14 21.14
C ALA A 117 -18.81 -0.41 21.04
N ALA A 118 -18.42 0.27 22.09
CA ALA A 118 -17.10 0.90 22.16
C ALA A 118 -15.99 -0.15 21.95
N ASN A 119 -15.00 0.19 21.14
CA ASN A 119 -13.91 -0.66 20.66
C ASN A 119 -14.31 -1.77 19.67
N ASP A 120 -15.53 -1.76 19.15
CA ASP A 120 -15.88 -2.62 18.02
C ASP A 120 -15.22 -2.12 16.72
N ILE A 121 -14.91 -3.07 15.86
CA ILE A 121 -14.19 -2.84 14.62
C ILE A 121 -15.09 -2.15 13.59
N ILE A 122 -14.53 -1.12 12.96
CA ILE A 122 -15.07 -0.48 11.77
C ILE A 122 -14.68 -1.31 10.55
N GLY A 123 -15.66 -1.78 9.81
CA GLY A 123 -15.45 -2.60 8.61
C GLY A 123 -16.59 -2.42 7.62
N THR A 124 -16.65 -3.27 6.60
CA THR A 124 -17.77 -3.30 5.67
C THR A 124 -19.05 -3.70 6.40
N ASP A 125 -20.12 -2.93 6.25
CA ASP A 125 -21.43 -3.15 6.90
C ASP A 125 -21.93 -4.59 6.66
N GLY A 126 -22.14 -5.34 7.74
CA GLY A 126 -22.43 -6.77 7.71
C GLY A 126 -21.31 -7.62 7.14
N GLY A 127 -20.09 -7.12 7.14
CA GLY A 127 -18.91 -7.75 6.57
C GLY A 127 -18.46 -9.00 7.30
N ALA A 128 -17.68 -9.82 6.57
CA ALA A 128 -17.10 -11.05 7.09
C ALA A 128 -15.84 -10.78 7.93
N ALA A 129 -15.20 -11.84 8.42
CA ALA A 129 -13.89 -11.79 9.07
C ALA A 129 -12.82 -11.08 8.23
N ASN A 130 -11.70 -10.72 8.87
CA ASN A 130 -10.56 -10.01 8.30
C ASN A 130 -10.85 -8.53 7.99
N ALA A 131 -11.41 -7.79 8.95
CA ALA A 131 -11.71 -6.35 8.80
C ALA A 131 -10.52 -5.44 9.21
N TYR A 132 -9.27 -5.89 9.03
CA TYR A 132 -8.09 -5.06 9.24
C TYR A 132 -7.84 -4.13 8.04
N ILE A 133 -7.38 -2.92 8.32
CA ILE A 133 -7.10 -1.89 7.31
C ILE A 133 -5.71 -2.02 6.68
N ALA A 134 -4.77 -2.66 7.36
CA ALA A 134 -3.43 -2.94 6.85
C ALA A 134 -2.74 -4.05 7.64
N GLU A 135 -1.88 -4.81 6.96
CA GLU A 135 -0.90 -5.70 7.60
C GLU A 135 0.47 -5.01 7.61
N LEU A 136 1.07 -4.87 8.78
CA LEU A 136 2.40 -4.29 8.94
C LEU A 136 3.45 -5.39 9.08
N THR A 137 4.43 -5.37 8.18
CA THR A 137 5.58 -6.28 8.22
C THR A 137 6.89 -5.50 8.19
N THR A 138 7.92 -6.03 8.85
CA THR A 138 9.24 -5.39 8.86
C THR A 138 9.87 -5.26 7.47
N GLY A 139 9.59 -6.21 6.58
CA GLY A 139 10.11 -6.21 5.21
C GLY A 139 9.50 -5.13 4.32
N VAL A 140 8.24 -4.74 4.57
CA VAL A 140 7.50 -3.76 3.78
C VAL A 140 7.49 -2.40 4.48
N ASN A 141 7.22 -2.36 5.79
CA ASN A 141 6.95 -1.14 6.54
C ASN A 141 8.11 -0.73 7.46
N GLY A 142 9.16 -1.55 7.54
CA GLY A 142 10.27 -1.34 8.48
C GLY A 142 9.88 -1.62 9.93
N ILE A 143 10.69 -1.09 10.86
CA ILE A 143 10.39 -1.09 12.30
C ILE A 143 9.69 0.22 12.61
N PRO A 144 8.38 0.23 12.88
CA PRO A 144 7.63 1.45 13.13
C PRO A 144 8.11 2.18 14.38
N PHE A 145 8.26 3.49 14.30
CA PHE A 145 8.61 4.33 15.42
C PHE A 145 7.77 5.62 15.53
N GLU A 146 6.94 5.90 14.53
CA GLU A 146 6.01 7.03 14.52
C GLU A 146 4.74 6.65 13.78
N VAL A 147 3.60 7.07 14.31
CA VAL A 147 2.28 6.98 13.70
C VAL A 147 1.61 8.32 13.77
N GLU A 148 1.12 8.82 12.64
CA GLU A 148 0.32 10.03 12.53
C GLU A 148 -1.09 9.64 12.06
N PHE A 149 -2.09 10.32 12.61
CA PHE A 149 -3.50 10.18 12.22
C PHE A 149 -4.10 11.56 11.98
N ALA A 150 -4.77 11.75 10.87
CA ALA A 150 -5.45 13.01 10.58
C ALA A 150 -6.83 12.81 9.96
N CYS A 151 -7.78 13.69 10.33
CA CYS A 151 -9.12 13.76 9.76
C CYS A 151 -9.16 14.83 8.65
N LEU A 152 -9.40 14.39 7.41
CA LEU A 152 -9.49 15.24 6.23
C LEU A 152 -10.95 15.63 5.91
N GLU A 153 -11.89 14.79 6.31
CA GLU A 153 -13.33 15.01 6.20
C GLU A 153 -14.01 14.38 7.41
N VAL A 154 -14.89 15.13 8.05
CA VAL A 154 -15.57 14.70 9.30
C VAL A 154 -16.41 13.46 9.04
N PRO A 155 -16.27 12.39 9.85
CA PRO A 155 -17.15 11.23 9.79
C PRO A 155 -18.61 11.63 10.04
N THR A 156 -19.52 11.12 9.23
CA THR A 156 -20.97 11.30 9.39
C THR A 156 -21.70 10.01 9.08
N GLY A 157 -22.87 9.82 9.71
CA GLY A 157 -23.65 8.60 9.58
C GLY A 157 -23.32 7.59 10.68
N GLY A 158 -22.06 7.18 10.77
CA GLY A 158 -21.53 6.35 11.84
C GLY A 158 -20.98 7.15 13.01
N ASP A 159 -20.28 6.47 13.93
CA ASP A 159 -19.64 7.07 15.10
C ASP A 159 -18.47 7.97 14.68
N PRO A 160 -18.41 9.24 15.09
CA PRO A 160 -17.28 10.13 14.79
C PRO A 160 -16.04 9.86 15.66
N ASP A 161 -16.18 9.15 16.78
CA ASP A 161 -15.06 8.74 17.64
C ASP A 161 -14.41 7.48 17.03
N ILE A 162 -13.28 7.69 16.35
CA ILE A 162 -12.57 6.62 15.63
C ILE A 162 -11.15 6.51 16.19
N ASN A 163 -10.85 5.32 16.69
CA ASN A 163 -9.56 4.98 17.29
C ASN A 163 -8.74 4.05 16.40
N LEU A 164 -7.44 3.99 16.64
CA LEU A 164 -6.52 3.08 15.95
C LEU A 164 -6.04 2.00 16.91
N ASN A 165 -6.30 0.75 16.54
CA ASN A 165 -5.88 -0.43 17.27
C ASN A 165 -4.97 -1.33 16.43
N CYS A 166 -4.18 -2.19 17.08
CA CYS A 166 -3.45 -3.26 16.41
C CYS A 166 -3.62 -4.60 17.12
N SER A 167 -3.54 -5.68 16.35
CA SER A 167 -3.61 -7.06 16.88
C SER A 167 -2.67 -7.99 16.11
N ALA A 168 -2.28 -9.10 16.71
CA ALA A 168 -1.65 -10.21 16.00
C ALA A 168 -2.67 -11.09 15.25
N THR A 169 -3.96 -10.90 15.50
CA THR A 169 -5.08 -11.64 14.91
C THR A 169 -5.59 -10.90 13.67
N ALA A 170 -5.68 -11.62 12.54
CA ALA A 170 -6.17 -11.09 11.27
C ALA A 170 -7.68 -11.36 11.06
N THR A 171 -8.30 -12.17 11.89
CA THR A 171 -9.61 -12.79 11.59
C THR A 171 -10.79 -12.09 12.25
N ASP A 172 -10.57 -10.93 12.86
CA ASP A 172 -11.64 -10.20 13.51
C ASP A 172 -12.54 -9.52 12.46
N ALA A 173 -13.83 -9.56 12.68
CA ALA A 173 -14.86 -9.05 11.79
C ALA A 173 -15.31 -7.64 12.20
N GLU A 174 -16.00 -6.95 11.29
CA GLU A 174 -16.77 -5.75 11.62
C GLU A 174 -17.74 -6.02 12.78
N ASN A 175 -18.02 -4.99 13.57
CA ASN A 175 -18.93 -5.03 14.72
C ASN A 175 -18.53 -6.10 15.78
N ALA A 176 -17.25 -6.39 15.91
CA ALA A 176 -16.67 -7.24 16.94
C ALA A 176 -15.49 -6.55 17.62
N ALA A 177 -15.23 -6.85 18.87
CA ALA A 177 -14.05 -6.33 19.57
C ALA A 177 -12.75 -6.89 18.98
N VAL A 178 -11.69 -6.10 18.91
CA VAL A 178 -10.37 -6.54 18.46
C VAL A 178 -9.79 -7.57 19.42
N THR A 179 -9.56 -8.79 18.94
CA THR A 179 -8.99 -9.88 19.74
C THR A 179 -7.56 -9.54 20.19
N SER A 180 -7.33 -9.49 21.48
CA SER A 180 -6.03 -9.11 22.07
C SER A 180 -5.48 -7.81 21.51
N GLY A 181 -6.37 -6.86 21.21
CA GLY A 181 -6.02 -5.57 20.64
C GLY A 181 -5.19 -4.72 21.60
N THR A 182 -4.32 -3.90 20.99
CA THR A 182 -3.59 -2.84 21.69
C THR A 182 -4.00 -1.53 21.03
N GLU A 183 -4.57 -0.61 21.79
CA GLU A 183 -4.90 0.71 21.31
C GLU A 183 -3.61 1.52 21.08
N ILE A 184 -3.46 2.03 19.87
CA ILE A 184 -2.32 2.85 19.44
C ILE A 184 -2.65 4.34 19.62
N LEU A 185 -3.84 4.72 19.19
CA LEU A 185 -4.34 6.08 19.28
C LEU A 185 -5.80 6.05 19.73
N ASN A 186 -6.11 6.80 20.78
CA ASN A 186 -7.46 7.10 21.23
C ASN A 186 -7.74 8.58 20.88
N ASN A 187 -8.60 8.80 19.93
CA ASN A 187 -8.73 10.11 19.29
C ASN A 187 -9.92 10.93 19.81
N GLY A 188 -10.96 10.29 20.34
CA GLY A 188 -12.25 10.95 20.58
C GLY A 188 -12.94 11.37 19.27
N ASP A 189 -13.97 12.21 19.37
CA ASP A 189 -14.71 12.70 18.21
C ASP A 189 -13.83 13.45 17.21
N LEU A 190 -13.77 12.98 15.98
CA LEU A 190 -12.95 13.56 14.92
C LEU A 190 -13.60 14.83 14.37
N THR A 191 -12.81 15.88 14.27
CA THR A 191 -13.19 17.15 13.63
C THR A 191 -12.30 17.42 12.40
N LEU A 192 -12.77 18.28 11.50
CA LEU A 192 -11.97 18.67 10.33
C LEU A 192 -10.61 19.25 10.76
N GLY A 193 -9.54 18.67 10.22
CA GLY A 193 -8.16 19.08 10.56
C GLY A 193 -7.66 18.51 11.88
N PHE A 194 -8.41 17.59 12.53
CA PHE A 194 -7.88 16.83 13.66
C PHE A 194 -6.59 16.14 13.25
N TYR A 195 -5.58 16.25 14.11
CA TYR A 195 -4.29 15.62 13.92
C TYR A 195 -3.73 15.16 15.24
N VAL A 196 -3.21 13.95 15.27
CA VAL A 196 -2.50 13.38 16.41
C VAL A 196 -1.33 12.55 15.91
N SER A 197 -0.25 12.52 16.67
CA SER A 197 0.88 11.62 16.44
C SER A 197 1.27 10.89 17.72
N ALA A 198 1.74 9.66 17.56
CA ALA A 198 2.42 8.91 18.59
C ALA A 198 3.83 8.58 18.12
N ASP A 199 4.82 8.86 18.93
CA ASP A 199 6.22 8.60 18.67
C ASP A 199 6.85 7.77 19.80
N GLY A 200 7.69 6.83 19.43
CA GLY A 200 8.45 6.00 20.37
C GLY A 200 7.61 5.08 21.25
N GLY A 201 8.29 4.42 22.15
CA GLY A 201 7.68 3.59 23.18
C GLY A 201 7.33 2.16 22.77
N SER A 202 6.93 1.38 23.78
CA SER A 202 6.61 -0.07 23.62
C SER A 202 5.39 -0.32 22.75
N THR A 203 4.46 0.62 22.68
CA THR A 203 3.23 0.52 21.89
C THR A 203 3.52 0.50 20.41
N LEU A 204 4.43 1.35 19.90
CA LEU A 204 4.82 1.37 18.48
C LEU A 204 5.72 0.18 18.12
N ALA A 205 6.59 -0.27 19.02
CA ALA A 205 7.35 -1.50 18.82
C ALA A 205 6.42 -2.73 18.68
N ALA A 206 5.21 -2.68 19.25
CA ALA A 206 4.18 -3.71 19.11
C ALA A 206 3.55 -3.77 17.72
N LEU A 207 3.72 -2.75 16.86
CA LEU A 207 3.19 -2.72 15.49
C LEU A 207 3.89 -3.68 14.52
N THR A 208 5.04 -4.21 14.87
CA THR A 208 5.77 -5.17 14.03
C THR A 208 4.98 -6.47 13.88
N LYS A 209 4.70 -6.88 12.64
CA LYS A 209 3.89 -8.07 12.30
C LYS A 209 2.48 -8.01 12.90
N LYS A 210 1.82 -6.89 12.76
CA LYS A 210 0.48 -6.64 13.31
C LYS A 210 -0.48 -6.21 12.21
N TYR A 211 -1.75 -6.50 12.48
CA TYR A 211 -2.89 -6.04 11.70
C TYR A 211 -3.44 -4.79 12.37
N LEU A 212 -3.65 -3.74 11.59
CA LEU A 212 -4.27 -2.50 12.05
C LEU A 212 -5.77 -2.54 11.87
N TYR A 213 -6.48 -2.04 12.86
CA TYR A 213 -7.93 -1.93 12.88
C TYR A 213 -8.34 -0.51 13.21
N LEU A 214 -9.39 -0.01 12.56
CA LEU A 214 -10.15 1.12 13.06
C LEU A 214 -11.22 0.60 14.02
N THR A 215 -11.43 1.30 15.13
CA THR A 215 -12.47 0.95 16.10
C THR A 215 -13.28 2.17 16.49
N THR A 216 -14.54 1.96 16.85
CA THR A 216 -15.40 3.00 17.39
C THR A 216 -15.03 3.34 18.83
N GLY A 217 -15.14 4.60 19.21
CA GLY A 217 -15.00 5.02 20.61
C GLY A 217 -16.29 4.93 21.41
N ALA A 218 -17.44 5.01 20.72
CA ALA A 218 -18.77 4.95 21.31
C ALA A 218 -19.64 3.83 20.71
N ALA A 219 -20.87 3.70 21.15
CA ALA A 219 -21.78 2.63 20.77
C ALA A 219 -22.86 3.14 19.79
N THR A 220 -22.47 3.41 18.55
CA THR A 220 -23.41 3.83 17.50
C THR A 220 -23.16 3.00 16.24
N GLU A 221 -23.91 1.92 16.06
CA GLU A 221 -23.84 1.09 14.85
C GLU A 221 -24.58 1.79 13.70
N ALA A 222 -23.82 2.24 12.70
CA ALA A 222 -24.38 2.81 11.49
C ALA A 222 -23.35 2.88 10.36
N ALA A 223 -23.83 2.80 9.12
CA ALA A 223 -22.99 3.01 7.94
C ALA A 223 -22.55 4.49 7.84
N TYR A 224 -21.28 4.70 7.47
CA TYR A 224 -20.79 6.05 7.22
C TYR A 224 -21.31 6.59 5.90
N THR A 225 -21.70 7.86 5.90
CA THR A 225 -22.15 8.60 4.72
C THR A 225 -21.13 9.64 4.24
N ALA A 226 -20.12 9.94 5.06
CA ALA A 226 -18.96 10.74 4.73
C ALA A 226 -17.84 10.47 5.74
N GLY A 227 -16.63 10.91 5.41
CA GLY A 227 -15.44 10.87 6.27
C GLY A 227 -14.21 10.39 5.52
N LYS A 228 -13.13 11.18 5.60
CA LYS A 228 -11.84 10.80 5.03
C LYS A 228 -10.75 10.96 6.06
N LEU A 229 -9.95 9.92 6.18
CA LEU A 229 -8.88 9.84 7.15
C LEU A 229 -7.55 9.54 6.44
N VAL A 230 -6.46 9.94 7.05
CA VAL A 230 -5.13 9.50 6.64
C VAL A 230 -4.34 9.03 7.85
N ILE A 231 -3.72 7.86 7.72
CA ILE A 231 -2.76 7.34 8.68
C ILE A 231 -1.41 7.28 7.98
N LYS A 232 -0.37 7.80 8.65
CA LYS A 232 1.01 7.65 8.20
C LYS A 232 1.81 6.93 9.26
N ILE A 233 2.63 5.99 8.82
CA ILE A 233 3.52 5.22 9.68
C ILE A 233 4.93 5.42 9.16
N THR A 234 5.83 5.88 10.02
CA THR A 234 7.26 5.97 9.73
C THR A 234 7.97 4.80 10.39
N GLY A 235 8.68 4.02 9.57
CA GLY A 235 9.49 2.89 10.03
C GLY A 235 10.94 3.01 9.62
N ALA A 236 11.84 2.45 10.42
CA ALA A 236 13.24 2.30 10.06
C ALA A 236 13.44 1.05 9.20
N ALA A 237 14.16 1.17 8.09
CA ALA A 237 14.51 0.02 7.26
C ALA A 237 15.43 -0.94 8.04
N PHE A 238 15.12 -2.23 7.99
CA PHE A 238 15.87 -3.25 8.75
C PHE A 238 17.31 -3.42 8.28
N ASP A 239 17.59 -3.10 7.03
CA ASP A 239 18.90 -3.30 6.38
C ASP A 239 19.73 -2.00 6.27
N TYR A 240 19.54 -1.08 7.19
CA TYR A 240 20.23 0.22 7.19
C TYR A 240 21.78 0.11 7.20
N ASN A 241 22.33 -1.01 7.63
CA ASN A 241 23.78 -1.24 7.77
C ASN A 241 24.45 -1.90 6.57
N ASN A 242 23.77 -2.11 5.45
CA ASN A 242 24.38 -2.65 4.23
C ASN A 242 24.62 -1.51 3.21
N GLY A 243 25.46 -0.56 3.61
CA GLY A 243 26.10 0.41 2.74
C GLY A 243 27.55 0.03 2.47
#